data_74f3b37bb0d8997065bc7844af897d15
#
_entry.id   74f3b37bb0d8997065bc7844af897d15
#
_cell.length_a   1.000
_cell.length_b   1.000
_cell.length_c   1.000
_cell.angle_alpha   90.00
_cell.angle_beta   90.00
_cell.angle_gamma   90.00
#
_symmetry.space_group_name_H-M   'P 1'
#
loop_
_entity.id
_entity.type
_entity.pdbx_description
1 polymer ?
#
loop_
_entity_poly.entity_id
_entity_poly.type
_entity_poly.pdbx_seq_one_letter_code
_entity_poly.pdbx_strand_id
1 'polypeptide(L)'
;MKNLNFENFEKLDLPFKVNRLSPNIGAELLEIDLREDFNNETYELIYQALLIYKVIFFRKQNLSTEDHLRFAKQFGELEVHPFAPHKEGYPEVLSITHNEKSKGRENTWHSDVTWREEPSLGSILRMIEGPQVGGDTLFSDMCMAYDGLSDEVKKKLEGAIAVHDFAGFRQRLIKQGKSEAEIEAFNQKYPSPEHPVIRTHPDTKQKVIYVNKAFTQYIKDWDATESSIMLDFLYAQSAIPEYQCRFIWEKDSIAFWDNRACQHYAVSDYWPQVRKVERVTVVGDRPY
;
A
#
# COMPACT_ATOMS: atom_id res chain seq x y z
N MET A 1 -17.87 -16.50 0.30
CA MET A 1 -17.51 -16.13 -1.07
C MET A 1 -16.96 -17.38 -1.74
N LYS A 2 -17.46 -17.78 -2.92
CA LYS A 2 -16.87 -18.85 -3.72
C LYS A 2 -15.47 -18.41 -4.10
N ASN A 3 -14.49 -19.32 -4.15
CA ASN A 3 -13.11 -19.05 -4.55
C ASN A 3 -13.07 -18.33 -5.91
N LEU A 4 -13.14 -16.99 -5.90
CA LEU A 4 -12.94 -16.16 -7.07
C LEU A 4 -11.45 -16.15 -7.37
N ASN A 5 -11.06 -16.79 -8.46
CA ASN A 5 -9.75 -16.67 -9.07
C ASN A 5 -9.85 -15.82 -10.34
N PHE A 6 -8.72 -15.46 -10.94
CA PHE A 6 -8.66 -14.65 -12.17
C PHE A 6 -9.63 -15.15 -13.25
N GLU A 7 -9.57 -16.45 -13.57
CA GLU A 7 -10.36 -17.03 -14.66
C GLU A 7 -11.86 -16.97 -14.44
N ASN A 8 -12.31 -17.18 -13.20
CA ASN A 8 -13.72 -17.15 -12.86
C ASN A 8 -14.25 -15.71 -12.80
N PHE A 9 -13.45 -14.77 -12.31
CA PHE A 9 -13.82 -13.36 -12.23
C PHE A 9 -13.97 -12.74 -13.63
N GLU A 10 -13.01 -12.98 -14.54
CA GLU A 10 -13.02 -12.44 -15.90
C GLU A 10 -14.12 -13.03 -16.81
N LYS A 11 -14.79 -14.11 -16.38
CA LYS A 11 -15.98 -14.67 -17.05
C LYS A 11 -17.29 -14.05 -16.60
N LEU A 12 -17.26 -13.20 -15.56
CA LEU A 12 -18.46 -12.48 -15.13
C LEU A 12 -18.84 -11.41 -16.14
N ASP A 13 -20.11 -11.01 -16.14
CA ASP A 13 -20.56 -9.81 -16.85
C ASP A 13 -20.14 -8.57 -16.06
N LEU A 14 -18.94 -8.07 -16.38
CA LEU A 14 -18.33 -6.97 -15.66
C LEU A 14 -18.70 -5.62 -16.29
N PRO A 15 -18.97 -4.56 -15.49
CA PRO A 15 -19.23 -3.22 -16.01
C PRO A 15 -17.95 -2.51 -16.50
N PHE A 16 -16.82 -3.21 -16.57
CA PHE A 16 -15.51 -2.74 -17.02
C PHE A 16 -14.74 -3.87 -17.69
N LYS A 17 -13.75 -3.53 -18.52
CA LYS A 17 -12.82 -4.50 -19.06
C LYS A 17 -11.57 -4.62 -18.19
N VAL A 18 -11.03 -5.83 -18.09
CA VAL A 18 -9.81 -6.10 -17.33
C VAL A 18 -8.64 -6.29 -18.28
N ASN A 19 -7.57 -5.54 -18.04
CA ASN A 19 -6.27 -5.68 -18.72
C ASN A 19 -5.19 -5.98 -17.68
N ARG A 20 -4.76 -7.24 -17.56
CA ARG A 20 -3.70 -7.63 -16.61
C ARG A 20 -2.36 -7.01 -16.97
N LEU A 21 -1.61 -6.53 -16.00
CA LEU A 21 -0.24 -6.02 -16.17
C LEU A 21 0.81 -7.12 -16.01
N SER A 22 0.49 -8.15 -15.21
CA SER A 22 1.34 -9.32 -15.03
C SER A 22 0.46 -10.57 -14.81
N PRO A 23 1.01 -11.79 -14.87
CA PRO A 23 0.23 -13.01 -14.63
C PRO A 23 -0.41 -13.07 -13.23
N ASN A 24 0.20 -12.43 -12.24
CA ASN A 24 -0.11 -12.68 -10.83
C ASN A 24 -0.66 -11.47 -10.08
N ILE A 25 -0.27 -10.25 -10.49
CA ILE A 25 -0.60 -9.02 -9.79
C ILE A 25 -0.81 -7.86 -10.76
N GLY A 26 -1.75 -6.99 -10.43
CA GLY A 26 -2.00 -5.74 -11.15
C GLY A 26 -2.87 -5.88 -12.38
N ALA A 27 -3.95 -5.11 -12.41
CA ALA A 27 -4.84 -5.00 -13.56
C ALA A 27 -5.34 -3.57 -13.78
N GLU A 28 -5.41 -3.12 -15.03
CA GLU A 28 -6.15 -1.94 -15.39
C GLU A 28 -7.62 -2.27 -15.58
N LEU A 29 -8.51 -1.51 -14.94
CA LEU A 29 -9.94 -1.56 -15.19
C LEU A 29 -10.27 -0.47 -16.22
N LEU A 30 -10.67 -0.89 -17.41
CA LEU A 30 -10.91 -0.03 -18.55
C LEU A 30 -12.41 0.22 -18.74
N GLU A 31 -12.76 1.28 -19.47
CA GLU A 31 -14.15 1.61 -19.80
C GLU A 31 -15.03 1.90 -18.57
N ILE A 32 -14.44 2.47 -17.55
CA ILE A 32 -15.11 2.90 -16.31
C ILE A 32 -14.70 4.34 -15.98
N ASP A 33 -15.66 5.16 -15.55
CA ASP A 33 -15.43 6.56 -15.16
C ASP A 33 -15.78 6.74 -13.69
N LEU A 34 -14.75 6.96 -12.85
CA LEU A 34 -14.91 7.11 -11.40
C LEU A 34 -15.60 8.40 -10.96
N ARG A 35 -15.99 9.29 -11.90
CA ARG A 35 -16.85 10.46 -11.64
C ARG A 35 -18.32 10.05 -11.48
N GLU A 36 -18.70 8.88 -11.97
CA GLU A 36 -20.06 8.38 -11.89
C GLU A 36 -20.36 7.80 -10.50
N ASP A 37 -21.63 7.86 -10.11
CA ASP A 37 -22.14 7.15 -8.95
C ASP A 37 -22.55 5.74 -9.37
N PHE A 38 -21.76 4.76 -8.95
CA PHE A 38 -22.06 3.37 -9.23
C PHE A 38 -23.08 2.79 -8.24
N ASN A 39 -23.79 1.75 -8.67
CA ASN A 39 -24.56 0.94 -7.76
C ASN A 39 -23.64 0.08 -6.86
N ASN A 40 -24.20 -0.49 -5.81
CA ASN A 40 -23.45 -1.31 -4.85
C ASN A 40 -22.79 -2.53 -5.51
N GLU A 41 -23.41 -3.10 -6.54
CA GLU A 41 -22.89 -4.27 -7.26
C GLU A 41 -21.58 -3.91 -7.99
N THR A 42 -21.54 -2.76 -8.65
CA THR A 42 -20.31 -2.28 -9.33
C THR A 42 -19.19 -2.03 -8.33
N TYR A 43 -19.46 -1.40 -7.17
CA TYR A 43 -18.44 -1.22 -6.13
C TYR A 43 -17.94 -2.56 -5.58
N GLU A 44 -18.83 -3.53 -5.39
CA GLU A 44 -18.47 -4.89 -4.95
C GLU A 44 -17.56 -5.57 -5.99
N LEU A 45 -17.85 -5.45 -7.29
CA LEU A 45 -17.01 -6.00 -8.36
C LEU A 45 -15.64 -5.32 -8.43
N ILE A 46 -15.55 -4.00 -8.21
CA ILE A 46 -14.28 -3.28 -8.10
C ILE A 46 -13.49 -3.79 -6.88
N TYR A 47 -14.16 -4.01 -5.75
CA TYR A 47 -13.51 -4.54 -4.55
C TYR A 47 -13.02 -5.98 -4.76
N GLN A 48 -13.82 -6.83 -5.41
CA GLN A 48 -13.39 -8.18 -5.79
C GLN A 48 -12.18 -8.16 -6.74
N ALA A 49 -12.15 -7.22 -7.70
CA ALA A 49 -10.98 -7.02 -8.55
C ALA A 49 -9.75 -6.65 -7.71
N LEU A 50 -9.89 -5.76 -6.73
CA LEU A 50 -8.82 -5.41 -5.80
C LEU A 50 -8.30 -6.64 -5.04
N LEU A 51 -9.18 -7.47 -4.50
CA LEU A 51 -8.81 -8.69 -3.76
C LEU A 51 -8.09 -9.72 -4.62
N ILE A 52 -8.48 -9.81 -5.90
CA ILE A 52 -7.91 -10.77 -6.87
C ILE A 52 -6.55 -10.27 -7.39
N TYR A 53 -6.50 -9.02 -7.86
CA TYR A 53 -5.32 -8.45 -8.52
C TYR A 53 -4.36 -7.75 -7.55
N LYS A 54 -4.71 -7.56 -6.28
CA LYS A 54 -3.95 -6.88 -5.21
C LYS A 54 -3.73 -5.38 -5.45
N VAL A 55 -3.66 -4.96 -6.69
CA VAL A 55 -3.65 -3.56 -7.11
C VAL A 55 -4.39 -3.40 -8.43
N ILE A 56 -5.28 -2.42 -8.51
CA ILE A 56 -6.03 -2.07 -9.71
C ILE A 56 -5.75 -0.64 -10.12
N PHE A 57 -5.80 -0.40 -11.42
CA PHE A 57 -5.45 0.88 -12.00
C PHE A 57 -6.57 1.40 -12.90
N PHE A 58 -6.67 2.72 -12.96
CA PHE A 58 -7.63 3.42 -13.81
C PHE A 58 -6.89 4.52 -14.56
N ARG A 59 -7.12 4.63 -15.85
CA ARG A 59 -6.54 5.67 -16.72
C ARG A 59 -7.54 6.78 -16.99
N LYS A 60 -7.03 7.99 -17.28
CA LYS A 60 -7.82 9.14 -17.73
C LYS A 60 -8.93 9.55 -16.76
N GLN A 61 -8.69 9.43 -15.47
CA GLN A 61 -9.64 9.76 -14.41
C GLN A 61 -9.45 11.20 -13.95
N ASN A 62 -10.04 12.16 -14.71
CA ASN A 62 -9.98 13.58 -14.34
C ASN A 62 -10.99 13.89 -13.23
N LEU A 63 -10.71 13.42 -12.01
CA LEU A 63 -11.58 13.58 -10.85
C LEU A 63 -11.45 14.96 -10.21
N SER A 64 -12.53 15.46 -9.60
CA SER A 64 -12.45 16.45 -8.53
C SER A 64 -11.91 15.80 -7.24
N THR A 65 -11.63 16.59 -6.22
CA THR A 65 -11.26 16.05 -4.90
C THR A 65 -12.45 15.34 -4.27
N GLU A 66 -13.64 15.88 -4.46
CA GLU A 66 -14.90 15.31 -3.99
C GLU A 66 -15.17 13.95 -4.63
N ASP A 67 -14.93 13.79 -5.93
CA ASP A 67 -15.05 12.50 -6.63
C ASP A 67 -14.08 11.47 -6.05
N HIS A 68 -12.81 11.87 -5.83
CA HIS A 68 -11.80 11.00 -5.24
C HIS A 68 -12.21 10.53 -3.83
N LEU A 69 -12.71 11.44 -2.98
CA LEU A 69 -13.22 11.11 -1.65
C LEU A 69 -14.48 10.26 -1.69
N ARG A 70 -15.44 10.58 -2.59
CA ARG A 70 -16.66 9.80 -2.78
C ARG A 70 -16.36 8.36 -3.14
N PHE A 71 -15.46 8.16 -4.12
CA PHE A 71 -15.03 6.82 -4.53
C PHE A 71 -14.38 6.07 -3.37
N ALA A 72 -13.44 6.70 -2.66
CA ALA A 72 -12.73 6.06 -1.55
C ALA A 72 -13.65 5.66 -0.39
N LYS A 73 -14.64 6.49 -0.05
CA LYS A 73 -15.62 6.24 1.04
C LYS A 73 -16.48 4.99 0.83
N GLN A 74 -16.58 4.48 -0.39
CA GLN A 74 -17.30 3.23 -0.67
C GLN A 74 -16.62 2.00 -0.07
N PHE A 75 -15.32 2.10 0.26
CA PHE A 75 -14.52 0.98 0.77
C PHE A 75 -14.28 1.05 2.27
N GLY A 76 -14.69 2.13 2.94
CA GLY A 76 -14.57 2.29 4.40
C GLY A 76 -14.33 3.73 4.85
N GLU A 77 -14.06 3.88 6.14
CA GLU A 77 -13.67 5.15 6.73
C GLU A 77 -12.32 5.63 6.20
N LEU A 78 -12.18 6.96 6.06
CA LEU A 78 -10.96 7.56 5.53
C LEU A 78 -10.02 8.01 6.65
N GLU A 79 -8.75 7.75 6.46
CA GLU A 79 -7.70 8.13 7.39
C GLU A 79 -7.33 9.60 7.26
N VAL A 80 -7.09 10.28 8.40
CA VAL A 80 -6.36 11.54 8.49
C VAL A 80 -4.95 11.25 8.99
N HIS A 81 -3.93 11.41 8.14
CA HIS A 81 -2.55 11.07 8.48
C HIS A 81 -1.95 12.13 9.42
N PRO A 82 -1.36 11.76 10.58
CA PRO A 82 -0.94 12.73 11.60
C PRO A 82 0.33 13.52 11.28
N PHE A 83 1.17 13.06 10.35
CA PHE A 83 2.51 13.59 10.11
C PHE A 83 2.75 14.10 8.68
N ALA A 84 1.87 13.80 7.74
CA ALA A 84 2.04 14.17 6.35
C ALA A 84 1.20 15.40 5.98
N PRO A 85 1.63 16.21 4.99
CA PRO A 85 0.89 17.38 4.57
C PRO A 85 -0.43 16.99 3.91
N HIS A 86 -1.49 17.68 4.27
CA HIS A 86 -2.83 17.53 3.71
C HIS A 86 -3.12 18.59 2.64
N LYS A 87 -4.04 18.27 1.76
CA LYS A 87 -4.62 19.26 0.85
C LYS A 87 -5.46 20.25 1.64
N GLU A 88 -5.33 21.53 1.34
CA GLU A 88 -6.11 22.59 1.99
C GLU A 88 -7.62 22.33 1.87
N GLY A 89 -8.33 22.36 3.00
CA GLY A 89 -9.76 22.05 3.08
C GLY A 89 -10.13 20.57 3.07
N TYR A 90 -9.16 19.65 2.88
CA TYR A 90 -9.42 18.19 2.77
C TYR A 90 -8.40 17.39 3.59
N PRO A 91 -8.61 17.24 4.90
CA PRO A 91 -7.65 16.58 5.78
C PRO A 91 -7.41 15.10 5.47
N GLU A 92 -8.34 14.42 4.79
CA GLU A 92 -8.21 13.02 4.37
C GLU A 92 -7.34 12.86 3.11
N VAL A 93 -7.03 13.97 2.41
CA VAL A 93 -6.26 13.94 1.17
C VAL A 93 -4.82 14.34 1.44
N LEU A 94 -3.91 13.40 1.36
CA LEU A 94 -2.48 13.68 1.39
C LEU A 94 -2.03 14.28 0.06
N SER A 95 -1.28 15.38 0.12
CA SER A 95 -0.65 15.99 -1.06
C SER A 95 0.86 15.77 -0.99
N ILE A 96 1.38 14.91 -1.87
CA ILE A 96 2.80 14.57 -1.93
C ILE A 96 3.39 15.20 -3.20
N THR A 97 4.33 16.11 -3.02
CA THR A 97 4.98 16.82 -4.13
C THR A 97 6.49 16.73 -4.01
N HIS A 98 7.12 16.24 -5.06
CA HIS A 98 8.56 16.25 -5.23
C HIS A 98 8.91 17.13 -6.45
N ASN A 99 10.04 17.83 -6.35
CA ASN A 99 10.53 18.76 -7.37
C ASN A 99 12.04 18.98 -7.20
N GLU A 100 12.59 19.97 -7.85
CA GLU A 100 14.02 20.34 -7.75
C GLU A 100 14.52 20.57 -6.30
N LYS A 101 13.62 21.01 -5.38
CA LYS A 101 13.93 21.31 -3.97
C LYS A 101 13.68 20.12 -3.04
N SER A 102 12.91 19.14 -3.48
CA SER A 102 12.48 18.00 -2.65
C SER A 102 12.52 16.70 -3.46
N LYS A 103 13.60 15.94 -3.30
CA LYS A 103 13.73 14.62 -3.95
C LYS A 103 12.83 13.59 -3.24
N GLY A 104 12.13 12.75 -4.02
CA GLY A 104 11.38 11.60 -3.51
C GLY A 104 12.27 10.58 -2.80
N ARG A 105 11.77 10.00 -1.71
CA ARG A 105 12.52 9.05 -0.84
C ARG A 105 11.70 7.81 -0.49
N GLU A 106 10.58 7.61 -1.15
CA GLU A 106 9.67 6.49 -0.93
C GLU A 106 10.10 5.23 -1.70
N ASN A 107 11.37 5.19 -2.13
CA ASN A 107 12.03 4.09 -2.83
C ASN A 107 12.52 3.01 -1.85
N THR A 108 11.62 2.51 -1.04
CA THR A 108 11.80 1.37 -0.14
C THR A 108 10.54 0.52 -0.21
N TRP A 109 10.67 -0.80 -0.31
CA TRP A 109 9.53 -1.70 -0.28
C TRP A 109 8.80 -1.61 1.06
N HIS A 110 7.50 -1.31 1.02
CA HIS A 110 6.67 -1.17 2.22
C HIS A 110 5.18 -1.38 1.93
N SER A 111 4.45 -1.74 2.97
CA SER A 111 3.01 -1.49 3.09
C SER A 111 2.82 -0.24 3.94
N ASP A 112 1.82 0.57 3.61
CA ASP A 112 1.56 1.84 4.28
C ASP A 112 1.19 1.66 5.76
N VAL A 113 1.68 2.57 6.59
CA VAL A 113 1.30 2.82 7.99
C VAL A 113 1.23 1.58 8.89
N THR A 114 2.07 0.56 8.65
CA THR A 114 2.09 -0.65 9.50
C THR A 114 2.60 -0.39 10.93
N TRP A 115 3.01 0.84 11.23
CA TRP A 115 3.29 1.33 12.57
C TRP A 115 2.03 1.67 13.38
N ARG A 116 0.83 1.51 12.81
CA ARG A 116 -0.45 1.63 13.51
C ARG A 116 -0.93 0.28 14.00
N GLU A 117 -1.73 0.27 15.05
CA GLU A 117 -2.39 -0.94 15.54
C GLU A 117 -3.39 -1.49 14.52
N GLU A 118 -4.10 -0.59 13.83
CA GLU A 118 -4.98 -0.87 12.69
C GLU A 118 -4.43 -0.17 11.44
N PRO A 119 -3.55 -0.83 10.67
CA PRO A 119 -3.03 -0.29 9.41
C PRO A 119 -4.12 -0.18 8.35
N SER A 120 -3.84 0.56 7.28
CA SER A 120 -4.82 0.78 6.22
C SER A 120 -5.24 -0.52 5.50
N LEU A 121 -6.52 -0.56 5.10
CA LEU A 121 -7.04 -1.53 4.13
C LEU A 121 -6.33 -1.34 2.79
N GLY A 122 -6.32 -0.11 2.31
CA GLY A 122 -5.74 0.24 1.02
C GLY A 122 -5.58 1.74 0.85
N SER A 123 -4.90 2.11 -0.20
CA SER A 123 -4.69 3.51 -0.58
C SER A 123 -5.06 3.74 -2.04
N ILE A 124 -5.69 4.88 -2.31
CA ILE A 124 -6.10 5.32 -3.63
C ILE A 124 -5.26 6.55 -3.98
N LEU A 125 -4.29 6.37 -4.88
CA LEU A 125 -3.33 7.38 -5.30
C LEU A 125 -3.68 7.89 -6.69
N ARG A 126 -3.79 9.21 -6.82
CA ARG A 126 -4.03 9.89 -8.10
C ARG A 126 -2.79 10.65 -8.53
N MET A 127 -2.39 10.52 -9.78
CA MET A 127 -1.35 11.34 -10.41
C MET A 127 -1.93 12.68 -10.88
N ILE A 128 -1.46 13.78 -10.29
CA ILE A 128 -1.85 15.15 -10.67
C ILE A 128 -0.90 15.70 -11.74
N GLU A 129 0.40 15.53 -11.51
CA GLU A 129 1.46 15.93 -12.42
C GLU A 129 2.62 14.93 -12.27
N GLY A 130 3.11 14.43 -13.37
CA GLY A 130 4.20 13.44 -13.40
C GLY A 130 5.31 13.82 -14.36
N PRO A 131 6.52 13.23 -14.15
CA PRO A 131 7.61 13.36 -15.11
C PRO A 131 7.23 12.71 -16.44
N GLN A 132 7.88 13.12 -17.52
CA GLN A 132 7.69 12.49 -18.83
C GLN A 132 8.22 11.04 -18.87
N VAL A 133 9.27 10.77 -18.09
CA VAL A 133 9.90 9.46 -17.97
C VAL A 133 10.33 9.25 -16.53
N GLY A 134 10.14 8.04 -16.00
CA GLY A 134 10.47 7.68 -14.64
C GLY A 134 9.34 7.96 -13.64
N GLY A 135 9.63 7.81 -12.35
CA GLY A 135 8.65 7.99 -11.28
C GLY A 135 7.59 6.90 -11.20
N ASP A 136 7.85 5.75 -11.80
CA ASP A 136 6.97 4.58 -11.78
C ASP A 136 6.76 4.06 -10.35
N THR A 137 5.78 3.20 -10.17
CA THR A 137 5.59 2.46 -8.92
C THR A 137 5.57 0.96 -9.21
N LEU A 138 6.35 0.21 -8.42
CA LEU A 138 6.30 -1.24 -8.42
C LEU A 138 5.41 -1.71 -7.28
N PHE A 139 4.67 -2.79 -7.51
CA PHE A 139 3.85 -3.46 -6.52
C PHE A 139 4.25 -4.93 -6.48
N SER A 140 4.30 -5.53 -5.29
CA SER A 140 4.69 -6.93 -5.07
C SER A 140 3.62 -7.68 -4.30
N ASP A 141 3.20 -8.84 -4.80
CA ASP A 141 2.24 -9.74 -4.14
C ASP A 141 2.92 -10.51 -3.00
N MET A 142 2.61 -10.11 -1.77
CA MET A 142 3.18 -10.72 -0.58
C MET A 142 2.49 -12.02 -0.17
N CYS A 143 1.34 -12.36 -0.80
CA CYS A 143 0.75 -13.69 -0.69
C CYS A 143 1.57 -14.71 -1.48
N MET A 144 1.90 -14.41 -2.75
CA MET A 144 2.78 -15.24 -3.55
C MET A 144 4.18 -15.35 -2.95
N ALA A 145 4.69 -14.26 -2.40
CA ALA A 145 5.96 -14.27 -1.68
C ALA A 145 5.94 -15.25 -0.51
N TYR A 146 4.83 -15.32 0.24
CA TYR A 146 4.65 -16.35 1.29
C TYR A 146 4.57 -17.76 0.70
N ASP A 147 3.78 -17.96 -0.37
CA ASP A 147 3.60 -19.28 -0.99
C ASP A 147 4.93 -19.83 -1.50
N GLY A 148 5.84 -18.97 -1.99
CA GLY A 148 7.18 -19.31 -2.46
C GLY A 148 8.20 -19.66 -1.36
N LEU A 149 7.89 -19.43 -0.07
CA LEU A 149 8.77 -19.83 1.03
C LEU A 149 8.81 -21.35 1.15
N SER A 150 9.96 -21.88 1.59
CA SER A 150 10.06 -23.31 1.96
C SER A 150 9.20 -23.64 3.18
N ASP A 151 8.77 -24.90 3.30
CA ASP A 151 7.98 -25.36 4.45
C ASP A 151 8.75 -25.21 5.78
N GLU A 152 10.07 -25.33 5.75
CA GLU A 152 10.93 -25.09 6.90
C GLU A 152 10.85 -23.64 7.38
N VAL A 153 10.93 -22.67 6.46
CA VAL A 153 10.80 -21.24 6.79
C VAL A 153 9.38 -20.92 7.26
N LYS A 154 8.34 -21.43 6.60
CA LYS A 154 6.94 -21.25 7.01
C LYS A 154 6.71 -21.75 8.43
N LYS A 155 7.22 -22.95 8.76
CA LYS A 155 7.14 -23.54 10.09
C LYS A 155 7.87 -22.69 11.14
N LYS A 156 9.06 -22.18 10.80
CA LYS A 156 9.86 -21.32 11.70
C LYS A 156 9.15 -20.00 12.01
N LEU A 157 8.37 -19.46 11.08
CA LEU A 157 7.63 -18.20 11.21
C LEU A 157 6.23 -18.37 11.82
N GLU A 158 5.79 -19.61 12.11
CA GLU A 158 4.48 -19.87 12.68
C GLU A 158 4.37 -19.22 14.07
N GLY A 159 3.36 -18.34 14.22
CA GLY A 159 3.14 -17.58 15.46
C GLY A 159 4.17 -16.48 15.75
N ALA A 160 5.15 -16.24 14.86
CA ALA A 160 6.13 -15.18 15.06
C ALA A 160 5.48 -13.80 14.99
N ILE A 161 5.85 -12.91 15.92
CA ILE A 161 5.35 -11.54 16.04
C ILE A 161 6.50 -10.57 15.75
N ALA A 162 6.24 -9.54 14.99
CA ALA A 162 7.19 -8.45 14.72
C ALA A 162 6.71 -7.13 15.36
N VAL A 163 7.65 -6.36 15.87
CA VAL A 163 7.39 -5.00 16.38
C VAL A 163 7.57 -4.01 15.25
N HIS A 164 6.57 -3.14 15.04
CA HIS A 164 6.58 -2.09 14.06
C HIS A 164 6.65 -0.71 14.73
N ASP A 165 7.24 0.27 14.05
CA ASP A 165 7.43 1.60 14.61
C ASP A 165 7.52 2.66 13.52
N PHE A 166 7.19 3.90 13.85
CA PHE A 166 7.32 5.05 12.97
C PHE A 166 8.70 5.75 13.06
N ALA A 167 9.75 5.03 13.41
CA ALA A 167 11.10 5.55 13.65
C ALA A 167 11.61 6.51 12.56
N GLY A 168 11.34 6.21 11.28
CA GLY A 168 11.71 7.08 10.17
C GLY A 168 10.99 8.44 10.20
N PHE A 169 9.71 8.48 10.56
CA PHE A 169 8.96 9.72 10.77
C PHE A 169 9.45 10.47 12.01
N ARG A 170 9.70 9.76 13.12
CA ARG A 170 10.24 10.34 14.34
C ARG A 170 11.56 11.07 14.10
N GLN A 171 12.51 10.46 13.41
CA GLN A 171 13.77 11.10 13.04
C GLN A 171 13.57 12.34 12.15
N ARG A 172 12.59 12.30 11.24
CA ARG A 172 12.25 13.44 10.39
C ARG A 172 11.68 14.60 11.21
N LEU A 173 10.78 14.33 12.16
CA LEU A 173 10.22 15.33 13.07
C LEU A 173 11.30 15.99 13.93
N ILE A 174 12.25 15.22 14.46
CA ILE A 174 13.42 15.74 15.19
C ILE A 174 14.25 16.66 14.31
N LYS A 175 14.55 16.27 13.08
CA LYS A 175 15.30 17.11 12.12
C LYS A 175 14.55 18.39 11.73
N GLN A 176 13.22 18.40 11.84
CA GLN A 176 12.36 19.58 11.62
C GLN A 176 12.26 20.48 12.87
N GLY A 177 12.96 20.14 13.96
CA GLY A 177 13.04 20.96 15.17
C GLY A 177 11.93 20.68 16.18
N LYS A 178 11.22 19.56 16.09
CA LYS A 178 10.27 19.14 17.13
C LYS A 178 10.99 18.86 18.43
N SER A 179 10.44 19.37 19.53
CA SER A 179 10.97 19.19 20.89
C SER A 179 10.85 17.74 21.37
N GLU A 180 11.67 17.36 22.35
CA GLU A 180 11.58 16.04 23.00
C GLU A 180 10.19 15.77 23.58
N ALA A 181 9.54 16.79 24.18
CA ALA A 181 8.19 16.66 24.74
C ALA A 181 7.14 16.37 23.64
N GLU A 182 7.24 17.02 22.45
CA GLU A 182 6.37 16.74 21.32
C GLU A 182 6.59 15.32 20.79
N ILE A 183 7.86 14.86 20.70
CA ILE A 183 8.18 13.50 20.25
C ILE A 183 7.65 12.47 21.24
N GLU A 184 7.79 12.71 22.56
CA GLU A 184 7.25 11.83 23.59
C GLU A 184 5.72 11.76 23.55
N ALA A 185 5.03 12.87 23.32
CA ALA A 185 3.59 12.88 23.11
C ALA A 185 3.15 12.02 21.89
N PHE A 186 3.96 12.03 20.80
CA PHE A 186 3.72 11.14 19.66
C PHE A 186 3.97 9.67 20.02
N ASN A 187 5.04 9.35 20.76
CA ASN A 187 5.32 7.97 21.21
C ASN A 187 4.17 7.40 22.05
N GLN A 188 3.63 8.23 22.98
CA GLN A 188 2.51 7.82 23.82
C GLN A 188 1.21 7.65 23.04
N LYS A 189 0.98 8.50 22.02
CA LYS A 189 -0.21 8.43 21.18
C LYS A 189 -0.15 7.28 20.18
N TYR A 190 1.04 6.92 19.72
CA TYR A 190 1.30 5.88 18.71
C TYR A 190 2.37 4.91 19.23
N PRO A 191 2.04 4.07 20.22
CA PRO A 191 2.95 3.05 20.70
C PRO A 191 3.27 2.07 19.59
N SER A 192 4.46 1.50 19.62
CA SER A 192 4.89 0.50 18.62
C SER A 192 4.01 -0.74 18.67
N PRO A 193 3.21 -1.03 17.62
CA PRO A 193 2.33 -2.17 17.62
C PRO A 193 3.09 -3.47 17.36
N GLU A 194 2.49 -4.56 17.80
CA GLU A 194 2.90 -5.93 17.53
C GLU A 194 1.98 -6.53 16.45
N HIS A 195 2.58 -6.97 15.35
CA HIS A 195 1.87 -7.62 14.25
C HIS A 195 2.44 -9.01 13.96
N PRO A 196 1.65 -9.97 13.46
CA PRO A 196 2.20 -11.24 13.02
C PRO A 196 3.18 -11.01 11.84
N VAL A 197 4.30 -11.73 11.85
CA VAL A 197 5.24 -11.74 10.71
C VAL A 197 4.53 -12.23 9.46
N ILE A 198 3.66 -13.23 9.61
CA ILE A 198 2.77 -13.77 8.58
C ILE A 198 1.34 -13.54 9.04
N ARG A 199 0.67 -12.53 8.43
CA ARG A 199 -0.75 -12.29 8.72
C ARG A 199 -1.67 -13.16 7.87
N THR A 200 -2.90 -13.34 8.33
CA THR A 200 -3.99 -13.86 7.50
C THR A 200 -4.78 -12.70 6.90
N HIS A 201 -4.96 -12.70 5.58
CA HIS A 201 -5.80 -11.68 4.93
C HIS A 201 -7.28 -11.84 5.34
N PRO A 202 -7.96 -10.77 5.81
CA PRO A 202 -9.29 -10.90 6.41
C PRO A 202 -10.36 -11.42 5.46
N ASP A 203 -10.28 -11.08 4.17
CA ASP A 203 -11.29 -11.49 3.16
C ASP A 203 -10.88 -12.77 2.44
N THR A 204 -9.69 -12.81 1.84
CA THR A 204 -9.23 -13.94 1.01
C THR A 204 -8.74 -15.14 1.81
N LYS A 205 -8.41 -14.96 3.08
CA LYS A 205 -7.82 -15.95 3.99
C LYS A 205 -6.42 -16.43 3.56
N GLN A 206 -5.82 -15.81 2.56
CA GLN A 206 -4.43 -16.08 2.15
C GLN A 206 -3.45 -15.65 3.26
N LYS A 207 -2.33 -16.34 3.34
CA LYS A 207 -1.22 -15.94 4.20
C LYS A 207 -0.34 -14.93 3.47
N VAL A 208 0.16 -13.94 4.22
CA VAL A 208 0.86 -12.78 3.67
C VAL A 208 2.11 -12.50 4.49
N ILE A 209 3.27 -12.31 3.86
CA ILE A 209 4.44 -11.76 4.55
C ILE A 209 4.14 -10.29 4.87
N TYR A 210 4.03 -9.96 6.17
CA TYR A 210 3.54 -8.65 6.60
C TYR A 210 4.63 -7.74 7.18
N VAL A 211 5.86 -8.16 7.21
CA VAL A 211 7.02 -7.34 7.60
C VAL A 211 7.53 -6.53 6.43
N ASN A 212 8.01 -5.30 6.67
CA ASN A 212 8.57 -4.43 5.66
C ASN A 212 9.72 -3.58 6.22
N LYS A 213 10.63 -3.17 5.35
CA LYS A 213 11.87 -2.47 5.73
C LYS A 213 11.63 -1.05 6.29
N ALA A 214 10.47 -0.44 5.99
CA ALA A 214 10.20 0.93 6.39
C ALA A 214 9.77 1.04 7.88
N PHE A 215 9.08 0.04 8.40
CA PHE A 215 8.42 0.13 9.69
C PHE A 215 8.76 -1.02 10.66
N THR A 216 9.14 -2.21 10.17
CA THR A 216 9.46 -3.33 11.06
C THR A 216 10.83 -3.12 11.70
N GLN A 217 10.90 -3.33 13.02
CA GLN A 217 12.11 -3.13 13.80
C GLN A 217 12.82 -4.45 14.10
N TYR A 218 12.09 -5.44 14.65
CA TYR A 218 12.63 -6.75 15.01
C TYR A 218 11.50 -7.78 15.17
N ILE A 219 11.86 -9.07 15.17
CA ILE A 219 10.97 -10.17 15.54
C ILE A 219 11.07 -10.36 17.05
N LYS A 220 9.94 -10.27 17.74
CA LYS A 220 9.84 -10.36 19.19
C LYS A 220 10.32 -11.73 19.69
N ASP A 221 11.01 -11.72 20.82
CA ASP A 221 11.52 -12.91 21.50
C ASP A 221 12.56 -13.74 20.71
N TRP A 222 13.07 -13.21 19.57
CA TRP A 222 14.16 -13.81 18.81
C TRP A 222 15.50 -13.16 19.20
N ASP A 223 16.60 -13.92 19.02
CA ASP A 223 17.95 -13.33 19.05
C ASP A 223 18.06 -12.20 18.01
N ALA A 224 18.76 -11.12 18.36
CA ALA A 224 18.85 -9.94 17.50
C ALA A 224 19.47 -10.24 16.14
N THR A 225 20.48 -11.10 16.07
CA THR A 225 21.15 -11.52 14.83
C THR A 225 20.22 -12.39 14.00
N GLU A 226 19.57 -13.35 14.62
CA GLU A 226 18.61 -14.24 13.96
C GLU A 226 17.41 -13.46 13.41
N SER A 227 16.85 -12.53 14.19
CA SER A 227 15.79 -11.61 13.77
C SER A 227 16.21 -10.80 12.56
N SER A 228 17.40 -10.18 12.58
CA SER A 228 17.91 -9.37 11.47
C SER A 228 18.08 -10.19 10.19
N ILE A 229 18.68 -11.36 10.27
CA ILE A 229 18.90 -12.25 9.11
C ILE A 229 17.56 -12.68 8.50
N MET A 230 16.59 -13.06 9.33
CA MET A 230 15.26 -13.49 8.86
C MET A 230 14.52 -12.31 8.23
N LEU A 231 14.54 -11.13 8.84
CA LEU A 231 13.90 -9.94 8.29
C LEU A 231 14.52 -9.54 6.95
N ASP A 232 15.84 -9.54 6.82
CA ASP A 232 16.51 -9.24 5.54
C ASP A 232 16.12 -10.24 4.44
N PHE A 233 16.03 -11.52 4.78
CA PHE A 233 15.54 -12.55 3.87
C PHE A 233 14.09 -12.29 3.43
N LEU A 234 13.19 -11.96 4.38
CA LEU A 234 11.78 -11.67 4.08
C LEU A 234 11.59 -10.37 3.28
N TYR A 235 12.39 -9.33 3.57
CA TYR A 235 12.37 -8.09 2.78
C TYR A 235 12.80 -8.32 1.33
N ALA A 236 13.76 -9.22 1.10
CA ALA A 236 14.20 -9.55 -0.25
C ALA A 236 13.12 -10.24 -1.11
N GLN A 237 12.10 -10.87 -0.49
CA GLN A 237 11.02 -11.52 -1.22
C GLN A 237 10.20 -10.52 -2.05
N SER A 238 10.00 -9.28 -1.58
CA SER A 238 9.29 -8.26 -2.34
C SER A 238 10.01 -7.85 -3.63
N ALA A 239 11.33 -8.09 -3.72
CA ALA A 239 12.13 -7.75 -4.88
C ALA A 239 12.19 -8.83 -5.99
N ILE A 240 11.54 -9.98 -5.78
CA ILE A 240 11.47 -11.07 -6.77
C ILE A 240 10.56 -10.64 -7.94
N PRO A 241 11.06 -10.61 -9.19
CA PRO A 241 10.33 -10.08 -10.35
C PRO A 241 9.00 -10.78 -10.64
N GLU A 242 8.92 -12.09 -10.38
CA GLU A 242 7.72 -12.90 -10.63
C GLU A 242 6.53 -12.53 -9.74
N TYR A 243 6.79 -11.84 -8.63
CA TYR A 243 5.76 -11.36 -7.71
C TYR A 243 5.33 -9.92 -7.99
N GLN A 244 5.90 -9.27 -9.02
CA GLN A 244 5.76 -7.84 -9.23
C GLN A 244 4.93 -7.48 -10.46
N CYS A 245 4.34 -6.28 -10.39
CA CYS A 245 4.02 -5.50 -11.57
C CYS A 245 4.62 -4.10 -11.44
N ARG A 246 4.86 -3.45 -12.59
CA ARG A 246 5.36 -2.08 -12.69
C ARG A 246 4.31 -1.22 -13.37
N PHE A 247 3.93 -0.12 -12.73
CA PHE A 247 2.97 0.83 -13.27
C PHE A 247 3.66 2.12 -13.70
N ILE A 248 3.55 2.43 -14.99
CA ILE A 248 3.99 3.68 -15.59
C ILE A 248 2.87 4.69 -15.46
N TRP A 249 3.13 5.79 -14.76
CA TRP A 249 2.14 6.79 -14.50
C TRP A 249 1.90 7.71 -15.69
N GLU A 250 0.64 8.05 -15.89
CA GLU A 250 0.19 9.14 -16.73
C GLU A 250 -0.62 10.12 -15.87
N LYS A 251 -0.74 11.37 -16.31
CA LYS A 251 -1.63 12.33 -15.66
C LYS A 251 -3.04 11.74 -15.57
N ASP A 252 -3.72 11.98 -14.45
CA ASP A 252 -5.06 11.48 -14.16
C ASP A 252 -5.17 9.93 -14.12
N SER A 253 -4.04 9.22 -13.96
CA SER A 253 -4.07 7.81 -13.59
C SER A 253 -4.32 7.66 -12.09
N ILE A 254 -5.00 6.58 -11.73
CA ILE A 254 -5.27 6.20 -10.34
C ILE A 254 -4.75 4.78 -10.12
N ALA A 255 -4.13 4.55 -8.97
CA ALA A 255 -3.85 3.22 -8.45
C ALA A 255 -4.60 3.02 -7.13
N PHE A 256 -5.28 1.90 -6.99
CA PHE A 256 -5.87 1.45 -5.74
C PHE A 256 -5.27 0.09 -5.38
N TRP A 257 -4.53 0.02 -4.27
CA TRP A 257 -3.89 -1.24 -3.82
C TRP A 257 -4.42 -1.71 -2.48
N ASP A 258 -4.48 -3.03 -2.34
CA ASP A 258 -4.76 -3.70 -1.07
C ASP A 258 -3.48 -3.73 -0.22
N ASN A 259 -3.40 -2.84 0.74
CA ASN A 259 -2.25 -2.67 1.62
C ASN A 259 -2.03 -3.88 2.56
N ARG A 260 -3.02 -4.75 2.66
CA ARG A 260 -3.00 -5.96 3.48
C ARG A 260 -2.34 -7.13 2.77
N ALA A 261 -2.20 -7.04 1.43
CA ALA A 261 -1.73 -8.12 0.57
C ALA A 261 -0.49 -7.76 -0.25
N CYS A 262 -0.20 -6.47 -0.49
CA CYS A 262 0.96 -6.08 -1.29
C CYS A 262 1.85 -5.05 -0.61
N GLN A 263 3.10 -5.03 -1.04
CA GLN A 263 4.05 -3.95 -0.81
C GLN A 263 4.23 -3.14 -2.09
N HIS A 264 4.65 -1.90 -1.94
CA HIS A 264 4.95 -1.04 -3.06
C HIS A 264 6.28 -0.29 -2.90
N TYR A 265 6.82 0.18 -4.03
CA TYR A 265 8.09 0.87 -4.14
C TYR A 265 7.95 2.00 -5.16
N ALA A 266 8.04 3.26 -4.73
CA ALA A 266 8.01 4.40 -5.63
C ALA A 266 9.42 4.66 -6.18
N VAL A 267 9.61 4.49 -7.48
CA VAL A 267 10.92 4.68 -8.13
C VAL A 267 11.30 6.16 -8.11
N SER A 268 12.49 6.50 -7.60
CA SER A 268 12.96 7.88 -7.42
C SER A 268 14.05 8.23 -8.44
N ASP A 269 13.76 8.07 -9.73
CA ASP A 269 14.67 8.26 -10.87
C ASP A 269 14.34 9.49 -11.74
N TYR A 270 13.36 10.29 -11.35
CA TYR A 270 12.81 11.41 -12.12
C TYR A 270 13.34 12.80 -11.72
N TRP A 271 14.09 12.89 -10.62
CA TRP A 271 14.60 14.20 -10.17
C TRP A 271 15.48 14.86 -11.25
N PRO A 272 15.37 16.18 -11.52
CA PRO A 272 14.63 17.22 -10.77
C PRO A 272 13.20 17.48 -11.24
N GLN A 273 12.63 16.65 -12.08
CA GLN A 273 11.26 16.82 -12.60
C GLN A 273 10.21 16.78 -11.47
N VAL A 274 9.08 17.45 -11.73
CA VAL A 274 7.96 17.47 -10.77
C VAL A 274 7.24 16.13 -10.78
N ARG A 275 6.89 15.66 -9.57
CA ARG A 275 5.94 14.57 -9.36
C ARG A 275 5.00 14.96 -8.23
N LYS A 276 3.73 15.17 -8.57
CA LYS A 276 2.68 15.56 -7.64
C LYS A 276 1.56 14.53 -7.66
N VAL A 277 1.26 13.98 -6.51
CA VAL A 277 0.20 12.98 -6.32
C VAL A 277 -0.70 13.37 -5.15
N GLU A 278 -1.94 12.93 -5.20
CA GLU A 278 -2.90 13.01 -4.10
C GLU A 278 -3.28 11.59 -3.70
N ARG A 279 -3.28 11.31 -2.39
CA ARG A 279 -3.60 9.99 -1.85
C ARG A 279 -4.71 10.08 -0.81
N VAL A 280 -5.69 9.20 -0.93
CA VAL A 280 -6.70 8.93 0.09
C VAL A 280 -6.48 7.51 0.60
N THR A 281 -6.52 7.34 1.91
CA THR A 281 -6.25 6.06 2.57
C THR A 281 -7.49 5.59 3.29
N VAL A 282 -7.87 4.33 3.08
CA VAL A 282 -9.01 3.67 3.74
C VAL A 282 -8.50 2.96 4.99
N VAL A 283 -9.14 3.19 6.12
CA VAL A 283 -8.83 2.51 7.40
C VAL A 283 -9.03 1.01 7.26
N GLY A 284 -8.13 0.23 7.84
CA GLY A 284 -8.15 -1.22 7.77
C GLY A 284 -8.45 -1.88 9.11
N ASP A 285 -7.93 -3.09 9.27
CA ASP A 285 -8.15 -3.97 10.41
C ASP A 285 -6.84 -4.24 11.17
N ARG A 286 -6.97 -4.70 12.41
CA ARG A 286 -5.82 -5.21 13.17
C ARG A 286 -5.34 -6.52 12.54
N PRO A 287 -4.06 -6.63 12.16
CA PRO A 287 -3.48 -7.85 11.59
C PRO A 287 -3.53 -9.04 12.56
N TYR A 288 -3.88 -10.23 12.07
CA TYR A 288 -3.95 -11.47 12.85
C TYR A 288 -3.39 -12.69 12.10
#